data_88165065eb0027135e42a436f20895ff
#
_entry.id   88165065eb0027135e42a436f20895ff
#
_cell.length_a   1.000
_cell.length_b   1.000
_cell.length_c   1.000
_cell.angle_alpha   90.00
_cell.angle_beta   90.00
_cell.angle_gamma   90.00
#
_symmetry.space_group_name_H-M   'P 1'
#
loop_
_entity.id
_entity.type
_entity.pdbx_description
1 polymer ?
#
loop_
_entity_poly.entity_id
_entity_poly.type
_entity_poly.pdbx_seq_one_letter_code
_entity_poly.pdbx_strand_id
1 'polypeptide(L)'
;MKRFLLAMAMLAAIGTSPARAVLPDEVMSDPAKEARARQLSQELRCMVCQNQSIDDSDAPLARDLRILVRERLEAGDSNQQVLDFLVQRYGEFVLLRPRLHWRTALLWLAPPVLLIGGGLALFLMARRRSQAGGDAAVPQGGALTADEERRLAALIKPEDR
;
A
#
# COMPACT_ATOMS: atom_id res chain seq x y z
N MET A 1 -27.46 8.65 24.07
CA MET A 1 -26.24 7.88 23.85
C MET A 1 -26.53 6.41 23.52
N LYS A 2 -27.29 5.63 24.33
CA LYS A 2 -27.61 4.20 24.03
C LYS A 2 -28.31 3.96 22.68
N ARG A 3 -29.25 4.83 22.28
CA ARG A 3 -29.96 4.70 20.99
C ARG A 3 -29.05 4.97 19.78
N PHE A 4 -28.06 5.85 19.91
CA PHE A 4 -27.08 6.14 18.87
C PHE A 4 -26.07 4.98 18.70
N LEU A 5 -25.65 4.36 19.81
CA LEU A 5 -24.79 3.18 19.79
C LEU A 5 -25.52 1.96 19.17
N LEU A 6 -26.80 1.77 19.46
CA LEU A 6 -27.60 0.71 18.85
C LEU A 6 -27.82 0.93 17.34
N ALA A 7 -28.04 2.17 16.90
CA ALA A 7 -28.14 2.50 15.48
C ALA A 7 -26.82 2.26 14.73
N MET A 8 -25.69 2.62 15.34
CA MET A 8 -24.37 2.40 14.77
C MET A 8 -23.98 0.91 14.72
N ALA A 9 -24.38 0.13 15.75
CA ALA A 9 -24.19 -1.32 15.76
C ALA A 9 -25.05 -2.03 14.70
N MET A 10 -26.29 -1.55 14.47
CA MET A 10 -27.16 -2.07 13.43
C MET A 10 -26.64 -1.74 12.01
N LEU A 11 -26.08 -0.54 11.82
CA LEU A 11 -25.47 -0.13 10.56
C LEU A 11 -24.20 -0.95 10.24
N ALA A 12 -23.41 -1.28 11.25
CA ALA A 12 -22.21 -2.12 11.11
C ALA A 12 -22.56 -3.59 10.76
N ALA A 13 -23.72 -4.09 11.20
CA ALA A 13 -24.17 -5.46 10.91
C ALA A 13 -24.64 -5.68 9.46
N ILE A 14 -25.03 -4.61 8.75
CA ILE A 14 -25.57 -4.71 7.38
C ILE A 14 -24.46 -4.79 6.32
N GLY A 15 -23.20 -4.45 6.66
CA GLY A 15 -22.09 -4.25 5.71
C GLY A 15 -21.23 -5.47 5.36
N THR A 16 -21.50 -6.68 5.89
CA THR A 16 -20.51 -7.79 5.84
C THR A 16 -20.89 -8.97 4.95
N SER A 17 -21.79 -8.82 3.98
CA SER A 17 -21.98 -9.89 2.99
C SER A 17 -20.81 -9.86 2.00
N PRO A 18 -19.95 -10.90 1.94
CA PRO A 18 -18.93 -10.99 0.91
C PRO A 18 -19.62 -11.11 -0.45
N ALA A 19 -19.46 -10.12 -1.31
CA ALA A 19 -19.85 -10.22 -2.71
C ALA A 19 -19.01 -11.32 -3.36
N ARG A 20 -19.64 -12.41 -3.81
CA ARG A 20 -18.95 -13.52 -4.49
C ARG A 20 -19.18 -13.36 -5.99
N ALA A 21 -18.11 -13.07 -6.73
CA ALA A 21 -18.16 -13.01 -8.18
C ALA A 21 -18.10 -14.41 -8.84
N VAL A 22 -17.70 -15.44 -8.09
CA VAL A 22 -17.58 -16.83 -8.59
C VAL A 22 -18.94 -17.51 -8.57
N LEU A 23 -19.35 -18.02 -9.72
CA LEU A 23 -20.62 -18.74 -9.90
C LEU A 23 -20.52 -20.19 -9.43
N PRO A 24 -21.62 -20.82 -8.96
CA PRO A 24 -21.62 -22.21 -8.49
C PRO A 24 -21.20 -23.24 -9.55
N ASP A 25 -21.44 -22.94 -10.82
CA ASP A 25 -21.10 -23.82 -11.96
C ASP A 25 -19.62 -23.75 -12.34
N GLU A 26 -18.86 -22.80 -11.79
CA GLU A 26 -17.40 -22.73 -11.98
C GLU A 26 -16.64 -23.55 -10.93
N VAL A 27 -17.28 -23.89 -9.81
CA VAL A 27 -16.60 -24.49 -8.64
C VAL A 27 -16.20 -25.93 -8.93
N MET A 28 -14.92 -26.26 -8.66
CA MET A 28 -14.40 -27.63 -8.81
C MET A 28 -14.99 -28.56 -7.74
N SER A 29 -15.17 -29.84 -8.11
CA SER A 29 -15.67 -30.88 -7.19
C SER A 29 -14.69 -31.20 -6.05
N ASP A 30 -13.39 -31.01 -6.26
CA ASP A 30 -12.34 -31.19 -5.26
C ASP A 30 -12.12 -29.90 -4.48
N PRO A 31 -12.47 -29.85 -3.17
CA PRO A 31 -12.32 -28.63 -2.38
C PRO A 31 -10.87 -28.12 -2.25
N ALA A 32 -9.88 -29.04 -2.28
CA ALA A 32 -8.48 -28.64 -2.19
C ALA A 32 -8.00 -27.98 -3.48
N LYS A 33 -8.43 -28.48 -4.64
CA LYS A 33 -8.15 -27.84 -5.94
C LYS A 33 -8.88 -26.52 -6.07
N GLU A 34 -10.13 -26.43 -5.62
CA GLU A 34 -10.90 -25.18 -5.62
C GLU A 34 -10.24 -24.10 -4.75
N ALA A 35 -9.77 -24.46 -3.56
CA ALA A 35 -9.03 -23.52 -2.72
C ALA A 35 -7.76 -22.98 -3.42
N ARG A 36 -7.02 -23.86 -4.13
CA ARG A 36 -5.87 -23.45 -4.94
C ARG A 36 -6.27 -22.54 -6.12
N ALA A 37 -7.36 -22.89 -6.82
CA ALA A 37 -7.88 -22.10 -7.92
C ALA A 37 -8.23 -20.67 -7.47
N ARG A 38 -8.86 -20.53 -6.32
CA ARG A 38 -9.19 -19.24 -5.72
C ARG A 38 -7.96 -18.44 -5.34
N GLN A 39 -6.97 -19.07 -4.72
CA GLN A 39 -5.70 -18.39 -4.40
C GLN A 39 -5.02 -17.84 -5.67
N LEU A 40 -4.95 -18.65 -6.73
CA LEU A 40 -4.39 -18.18 -8.00
C LEU A 40 -5.21 -17.07 -8.64
N SER A 41 -6.54 -17.17 -8.58
CA SER A 41 -7.46 -16.14 -9.11
C SER A 41 -7.30 -14.78 -8.40
N GLN A 42 -6.93 -14.79 -7.11
CA GLN A 42 -6.62 -13.56 -6.35
C GLN A 42 -5.28 -12.92 -6.75
N GLU A 43 -4.38 -13.69 -7.33
CA GLU A 43 -3.10 -13.18 -7.84
C GLU A 43 -3.17 -12.67 -9.27
N LEU A 44 -4.27 -12.96 -9.97
CA LEU A 44 -4.49 -12.63 -11.37
C LEU A 44 -5.39 -11.42 -11.54
N ARG A 45 -5.01 -10.53 -12.44
CA ARG A 45 -5.71 -9.28 -12.72
C ARG A 45 -6.80 -9.48 -13.76
N CYS A 46 -7.97 -8.93 -13.52
CA CYS A 46 -8.98 -8.73 -14.54
C CYS A 46 -8.53 -7.57 -15.46
N MET A 47 -8.22 -7.87 -16.71
CA MET A 47 -7.64 -6.90 -17.63
C MET A 47 -8.63 -5.84 -18.16
N VAL A 48 -9.92 -6.04 -17.96
CA VAL A 48 -11.00 -5.12 -18.36
C VAL A 48 -11.63 -4.39 -17.17
N CYS A 49 -11.12 -4.65 -15.95
CA CYS A 49 -11.61 -4.09 -14.70
C CYS A 49 -10.63 -3.06 -14.14
N GLN A 50 -11.09 -2.26 -13.16
CA GLN A 50 -10.24 -1.26 -12.49
C GLN A 50 -9.30 -1.92 -11.46
N ASN A 51 -8.32 -2.71 -11.94
CA ASN A 51 -7.29 -3.33 -11.11
C ASN A 51 -7.79 -4.38 -10.09
N GLN A 52 -8.97 -4.95 -10.32
CA GLN A 52 -9.52 -6.04 -9.50
C GLN A 52 -8.88 -7.39 -9.84
N SER A 53 -8.93 -8.34 -8.88
CA SER A 53 -8.60 -9.73 -9.17
C SER A 53 -9.68 -10.38 -10.03
N ILE A 54 -9.34 -11.47 -10.72
CA ILE A 54 -10.36 -12.26 -11.41
C ILE A 54 -11.28 -13.01 -10.43
N ASP A 55 -10.89 -13.18 -9.16
CA ASP A 55 -11.75 -13.78 -8.12
C ASP A 55 -12.86 -12.83 -7.65
N ASP A 56 -12.60 -11.51 -7.71
CA ASP A 56 -13.51 -10.46 -7.24
C ASP A 56 -14.34 -9.83 -8.36
N SER A 57 -14.05 -10.15 -9.63
CA SER A 57 -14.68 -9.55 -10.80
C SER A 57 -15.75 -10.46 -11.41
N ASP A 58 -16.92 -9.90 -11.70
CA ASP A 58 -18.04 -10.52 -12.41
C ASP A 58 -17.96 -10.34 -13.94
N ALA A 59 -16.91 -9.68 -14.46
CA ALA A 59 -16.73 -9.48 -15.89
C ALA A 59 -16.61 -10.84 -16.63
N PRO A 60 -17.16 -10.96 -17.86
CA PRO A 60 -17.09 -12.20 -18.64
C PRO A 60 -15.65 -12.70 -18.81
N LEU A 61 -14.70 -11.81 -19.11
CA LEU A 61 -13.28 -12.18 -19.25
C LEU A 61 -12.68 -12.71 -17.94
N ALA A 62 -13.08 -12.18 -16.79
CA ALA A 62 -12.63 -12.68 -15.50
C ALA A 62 -13.13 -14.11 -15.27
N ARG A 63 -14.37 -14.40 -15.67
CA ARG A 63 -14.94 -15.76 -15.64
C ARG A 63 -14.17 -16.72 -16.54
N ASP A 64 -13.89 -16.34 -17.77
CA ASP A 64 -13.12 -17.17 -18.71
C ASP A 64 -11.73 -17.50 -18.16
N LEU A 65 -11.06 -16.53 -17.54
CA LEU A 65 -9.75 -16.74 -16.90
C LEU A 65 -9.86 -17.66 -15.67
N ARG A 66 -10.93 -17.54 -14.86
CA ARG A 66 -11.15 -18.45 -13.72
C ARG A 66 -11.39 -19.89 -14.17
N ILE A 67 -12.14 -20.10 -15.24
CA ILE A 67 -12.36 -21.42 -15.84
C ILE A 67 -11.04 -21.97 -16.34
N LEU A 68 -10.25 -21.18 -17.06
CA LEU A 68 -8.94 -21.58 -17.59
C LEU A 68 -7.96 -22.00 -16.48
N VAL A 69 -7.94 -21.27 -15.35
CA VAL A 69 -7.15 -21.64 -14.16
C VAL A 69 -7.54 -23.03 -13.66
N ARG A 70 -8.85 -23.30 -13.57
CA ARG A 70 -9.39 -24.60 -13.09
C ARG A 70 -9.06 -25.73 -14.04
N GLU A 71 -9.21 -25.53 -15.34
CA GLU A 71 -8.82 -26.50 -16.37
C GLU A 71 -7.34 -26.90 -16.27
N ARG A 72 -6.46 -25.92 -16.09
CA ARG A 72 -5.02 -26.19 -15.91
C ARG A 72 -4.71 -26.95 -14.64
N LEU A 73 -5.40 -26.63 -13.53
CA LEU A 73 -5.25 -27.38 -12.27
C LEU A 73 -5.80 -28.80 -12.37
N GLU A 74 -6.89 -29.03 -13.12
CA GLU A 74 -7.41 -30.36 -13.42
C GLU A 74 -6.44 -31.21 -14.26
N ALA A 75 -5.77 -30.57 -15.21
CA ALA A 75 -4.72 -31.18 -16.02
C ALA A 75 -3.46 -31.56 -15.19
N GLY A 76 -3.39 -31.17 -13.92
CA GLY A 76 -2.32 -31.53 -13.01
C GLY A 76 -1.19 -30.50 -12.91
N ASP A 77 -1.36 -29.31 -13.47
CA ASP A 77 -0.34 -28.27 -13.41
C ASP A 77 -0.09 -27.79 -11.97
N SER A 78 1.16 -27.46 -11.70
CA SER A 78 1.52 -26.75 -10.48
C SER A 78 1.08 -25.29 -10.55
N ASN A 79 0.95 -24.61 -9.39
CA ASN A 79 0.58 -23.20 -9.33
C ASN A 79 1.48 -22.32 -10.22
N GLN A 80 2.79 -22.59 -10.21
CA GLN A 80 3.75 -21.85 -11.02
C GLN A 80 3.51 -22.04 -12.52
N GLN A 81 3.24 -23.28 -12.96
CA GLN A 81 2.96 -23.59 -14.36
C GLN A 81 1.68 -22.92 -14.86
N VAL A 82 0.62 -22.85 -14.02
CA VAL A 82 -0.61 -22.12 -14.34
C VAL A 82 -0.32 -20.63 -14.55
N LEU A 83 0.41 -20.00 -13.62
CA LEU A 83 0.77 -18.58 -13.74
C LEU A 83 1.68 -18.33 -14.94
N ASP A 84 2.66 -19.19 -15.22
CA ASP A 84 3.55 -19.07 -16.36
C ASP A 84 2.80 -19.17 -17.69
N PHE A 85 1.85 -20.10 -17.77
CA PHE A 85 0.98 -20.25 -18.92
C PHE A 85 0.18 -18.97 -19.20
N LEU A 86 -0.42 -18.39 -18.16
CA LEU A 86 -1.19 -17.15 -18.29
C LEU A 86 -0.30 -15.96 -18.67
N VAL A 87 0.90 -15.87 -18.07
CA VAL A 87 1.87 -14.82 -18.41
C VAL A 87 2.35 -14.94 -19.86
N GLN A 88 2.60 -16.15 -20.35
CA GLN A 88 2.98 -16.37 -21.76
C GLN A 88 1.89 -15.92 -22.73
N ARG A 89 0.62 -16.10 -22.38
CA ARG A 89 -0.52 -15.79 -23.24
C ARG A 89 -0.98 -14.34 -23.17
N TYR A 90 -0.95 -13.74 -21.97
CA TYR A 90 -1.52 -12.42 -21.68
C TYR A 90 -0.48 -11.37 -21.25
N GLY A 91 0.78 -11.78 -21.06
CA GLY A 91 1.86 -10.93 -20.61
C GLY A 91 1.92 -10.77 -19.08
N GLU A 92 3.01 -10.18 -18.59
CA GLU A 92 3.26 -9.96 -17.15
C GLU A 92 2.18 -9.10 -16.47
N PHE A 93 1.44 -8.32 -17.22
CA PHE A 93 0.39 -7.45 -16.70
C PHE A 93 -0.80 -8.25 -16.12
N VAL A 94 -0.95 -9.52 -16.49
CA VAL A 94 -1.98 -10.41 -15.91
C VAL A 94 -1.75 -10.67 -14.41
N LEU A 95 -0.53 -10.46 -13.91
CA LEU A 95 -0.22 -10.61 -12.50
C LEU A 95 -0.55 -9.32 -11.73
N LEU A 96 -1.30 -9.45 -10.63
CA LEU A 96 -1.53 -8.33 -9.70
C LEU A 96 -0.28 -7.95 -8.92
N ARG A 97 0.56 -8.94 -8.63
CA ARG A 97 1.83 -8.73 -7.92
C ARG A 97 3.00 -8.99 -8.85
N PRO A 98 3.87 -8.00 -9.09
CA PRO A 98 5.06 -8.22 -9.90
C PRO A 98 5.92 -9.31 -9.28
N ARG A 99 6.40 -10.23 -10.10
CA ARG A 99 7.35 -11.26 -9.65
C ARG A 99 8.71 -10.62 -9.36
N LEU A 100 9.45 -11.21 -8.41
CA LEU A 100 10.84 -10.85 -8.16
C LEU A 100 11.71 -11.31 -9.34
N HIS A 101 11.87 -10.44 -10.32
CA HIS A 101 12.76 -10.61 -11.44
C HIS A 101 13.86 -9.55 -11.41
N TRP A 102 14.97 -9.81 -12.09
CA TRP A 102 16.03 -8.81 -12.21
C TRP A 102 15.50 -7.45 -12.77
N ARG A 103 14.50 -7.50 -13.66
CA ARG A 103 13.82 -6.29 -14.21
C ARG A 103 13.04 -5.51 -13.17
N THR A 104 12.50 -6.20 -12.17
CA THR A 104 11.74 -5.58 -11.07
C THR A 104 12.58 -5.41 -9.81
N ALA A 105 13.86 -5.83 -9.83
CA ALA A 105 14.76 -5.72 -8.68
C ALA A 105 14.88 -4.26 -8.19
N LEU A 106 14.96 -3.30 -9.12
CA LEU A 106 15.00 -1.87 -8.77
C LEU A 106 13.78 -1.41 -7.98
N LEU A 107 12.58 -1.91 -8.35
CA LEU A 107 11.33 -1.60 -7.67
C LEU A 107 11.35 -2.06 -6.19
N TRP A 108 11.94 -3.22 -5.94
CA TRP A 108 12.01 -3.80 -4.61
C TRP A 108 13.17 -3.26 -3.77
N LEU A 109 14.30 -2.91 -4.41
CA LEU A 109 15.50 -2.41 -3.73
C LEU A 109 15.46 -0.90 -3.49
N ALA A 110 14.77 -0.12 -4.32
CA ALA A 110 14.75 1.34 -4.19
C ALA A 110 14.24 1.83 -2.82
N PRO A 111 13.11 1.34 -2.25
CA PRO A 111 12.64 1.80 -0.94
C PRO A 111 13.64 1.54 0.19
N PRO A 112 14.18 0.33 0.39
CA PRO A 112 15.14 0.09 1.46
C PRO A 112 16.46 0.86 1.25
N VAL A 113 16.95 1.00 0.02
CA VAL A 113 18.17 1.79 -0.27
C VAL A 113 17.95 3.26 0.06
N LEU A 114 16.82 3.84 -0.32
CA LEU A 114 16.48 5.23 0.03
C LEU A 114 16.32 5.44 1.53
N LEU A 115 15.69 4.49 2.24
CA LEU A 115 15.54 4.56 3.70
C LEU A 115 16.89 4.49 4.40
N ILE A 116 17.73 3.54 4.03
CA ILE A 116 19.07 3.37 4.63
C ILE A 116 19.96 4.56 4.28
N GLY A 117 20.03 4.93 3.00
CA GLY A 117 20.85 6.05 2.53
C GLY A 117 20.40 7.39 3.12
N GLY A 118 19.11 7.68 3.08
CA GLY A 118 18.52 8.90 3.67
C GLY A 118 18.69 8.94 5.19
N GLY A 119 18.41 7.83 5.87
CA GLY A 119 18.59 7.71 7.32
C GLY A 119 20.06 7.91 7.73
N LEU A 120 20.99 7.30 7.00
CA LEU A 120 22.43 7.48 7.25
C LEU A 120 22.87 8.93 7.00
N ALA A 121 22.39 9.55 5.91
CA ALA A 121 22.71 10.94 5.60
C ALA A 121 22.18 11.88 6.72
N LEU A 122 20.95 11.70 7.15
CA LEU A 122 20.37 12.48 8.27
C LEU A 122 21.13 12.24 9.58
N PHE A 123 21.50 11.02 9.88
CA PHE A 123 22.30 10.69 11.06
C PHE A 123 23.67 11.38 11.03
N LEU A 124 24.38 11.32 9.89
CA LEU A 124 25.66 11.98 9.72
C LEU A 124 25.55 13.51 9.79
N MET A 125 24.48 14.10 9.22
CA MET A 125 24.20 15.52 9.34
C MET A 125 23.91 15.94 10.79
N ALA A 126 23.06 15.18 11.50
CA ALA A 126 22.77 15.42 12.90
C ALA A 126 24.03 15.32 13.77
N ARG A 127 24.85 14.30 13.52
CA ARG A 127 26.13 14.12 14.23
C ARG A 127 27.12 15.27 13.95
N ARG A 128 27.21 15.73 12.71
CA ARG A 128 28.05 16.92 12.36
C ARG A 128 27.53 18.19 13.04
N ARG A 129 26.20 18.41 13.08
CA ARG A 129 25.62 19.56 13.77
C ARG A 129 25.87 19.50 15.28
N SER A 130 25.76 18.35 15.94
CA SER A 130 26.07 18.22 17.36
C SER A 130 27.57 18.41 17.66
N GLN A 131 28.46 18.08 16.73
CA GLN A 131 29.88 18.33 16.88
C GLN A 131 30.28 19.78 16.55
N ALA A 132 29.57 20.45 15.63
CA ALA A 132 29.78 21.86 15.32
C ALA A 132 29.06 22.80 16.31
N GLY A 133 28.06 22.29 17.03
CA GLY A 133 27.26 23.05 18.02
C GLY A 133 27.91 23.22 19.38
N GLY A 134 29.19 22.84 19.55
CA GLY A 134 29.94 23.15 20.77
C GLY A 134 30.23 24.64 20.96
N ASP A 135 30.11 25.47 19.89
CA ASP A 135 30.40 26.92 19.98
C ASP A 135 29.31 27.84 19.39
N ALA A 136 28.27 27.29 18.78
CA ALA A 136 27.07 28.06 18.46
C ALA A 136 26.10 27.88 19.62
N ALA A 137 26.22 28.71 20.63
CA ALA A 137 25.13 28.89 21.59
C ALA A 137 23.86 29.15 20.79
N VAL A 138 22.91 28.16 20.86
CA VAL A 138 21.52 28.46 20.53
C VAL A 138 21.23 29.73 21.32
N PRO A 139 20.76 30.84 20.74
CA PRO A 139 20.20 31.90 21.52
C PRO A 139 19.04 31.23 22.27
N GLN A 140 19.30 30.79 23.49
CA GLN A 140 18.25 30.53 24.44
C GLN A 140 17.46 31.81 24.39
N GLY A 141 16.14 31.73 24.20
CA GLY A 141 15.22 32.86 24.22
C GLY A 141 15.50 33.68 25.47
N GLY A 142 16.59 34.35 25.46
CA GLY A 142 17.26 35.01 26.54
C GLY A 142 17.13 36.51 26.30
N ALA A 143 17.19 37.24 27.30
CA ALA A 143 17.09 38.66 27.40
C ALA A 143 17.48 39.40 26.10
N LEU A 144 16.56 40.19 25.59
CA LEU A 144 16.77 41.12 24.46
C LEU A 144 18.08 41.89 24.69
N THR A 145 18.84 42.07 23.65
CA THR A 145 20.02 42.96 23.75
C THR A 145 19.56 44.36 24.16
N ALA A 146 20.40 45.09 24.86
CA ALA A 146 20.09 46.45 25.33
C ALA A 146 19.63 47.40 24.19
N ASP A 147 19.95 47.10 22.95
CA ASP A 147 19.51 47.83 21.76
C ASP A 147 18.13 47.40 21.29
N GLU A 148 17.82 46.12 21.39
CA GLU A 148 16.48 45.55 21.12
C GLU A 148 15.46 45.98 22.15
N GLU A 149 15.84 46.06 23.43
CA GLU A 149 14.99 46.62 24.49
C GLU A 149 14.67 48.10 24.26
N ARG A 150 15.66 48.88 23.84
CA ARG A 150 15.44 50.32 23.51
C ARG A 150 14.50 50.47 22.30
N ARG A 151 14.65 49.67 21.27
CA ARG A 151 13.75 49.69 20.10
C ARG A 151 12.34 49.23 20.49
N LEU A 152 12.21 48.21 21.31
CA LEU A 152 10.93 47.74 21.79
C LEU A 152 10.23 48.79 22.66
N ALA A 153 10.96 49.43 23.58
CA ALA A 153 10.45 50.49 24.42
C ALA A 153 10.00 51.74 23.60
N ALA A 154 10.69 52.02 22.49
CA ALA A 154 10.30 53.11 21.59
C ALA A 154 8.99 52.81 20.81
N LEU A 155 8.76 51.53 20.51
CA LEU A 155 7.55 51.06 19.79
C LEU A 155 6.32 50.91 20.70
N ILE A 156 6.54 50.66 22.00
CA ILE A 156 5.47 50.43 22.98
C ILE A 156 5.03 51.78 23.66
N LYS A 157 5.73 52.90 23.42
CA LYS A 157 5.35 54.16 24.01
C LYS A 157 3.94 54.57 23.53
N PRO A 158 2.91 54.62 24.40
CA PRO A 158 1.60 55.04 23.97
C PRO A 158 1.68 56.49 23.49
N GLU A 159 1.11 56.73 22.32
CA GLU A 159 0.89 58.06 21.78
C GLU A 159 -0.20 58.69 22.63
N ASP A 160 0.23 59.50 23.63
CA ASP A 160 -0.68 60.31 24.43
C ASP A 160 -1.39 61.32 23.51
N ARG A 161 -2.67 61.03 23.31
CA ARG A 161 -3.65 61.96 22.77
C ARG A 161 -4.55 62.48 23.87
#